data_538a08b960a09c15422d51f96a334614
#
_entry.id   538a08b960a09c15422d51f96a334614
#
_cell.length_a   1.000
_cell.length_b   1.000
_cell.length_c   1.000
_cell.angle_alpha   90.00
_cell.angle_beta   90.00
_cell.angle_gamma   90.00
#
_symmetry.space_group_name_H-M   'P 1'
#
loop_
_entity.id
_entity.type
_entity.pdbx_description
1 polymer ?
#
loop_
_entity_poly.entity_id
_entity_poly.type
_entity_poly.pdbx_seq_one_letter_code
_entity_poly.pdbx_strand_id
1 'polypeptide(L)'
;MNEASKPGNDMETIATVYAVVWRWLLMSVSRYGSLPSGELLIVVTLIVMDRAGYHPTVTELSDITGMPKSSISRYVSDQMSDGFLEEYIDAKDRRRRRLRPTEAARQEMRDIWFAEIPDAFDPALRDGVNPMLSPDASVDEVMEYLKASSAKSLPRVNKKPG
;
A
#
# COMPACT_ATOMS: atom_id res chain seq x y z
N MET A 1 25.96 -10.84 -26.87
CA MET A 1 26.79 -10.34 -25.77
C MET A 1 25.89 -10.06 -24.60
N ASN A 2 25.94 -10.93 -23.61
CA ASN A 2 25.16 -10.77 -22.37
C ASN A 2 25.90 -9.76 -21.48
N GLU A 3 25.41 -8.53 -21.38
CA GLU A 3 25.83 -7.63 -20.31
C GLU A 3 25.29 -8.21 -18.99
N ALA A 4 26.16 -8.88 -18.27
CA ALA A 4 25.89 -9.29 -16.91
C ALA A 4 25.61 -8.03 -16.08
N SER A 5 24.39 -7.86 -15.58
CA SER A 5 24.00 -6.80 -14.66
C SER A 5 25.03 -6.70 -13.54
N LYS A 6 25.61 -5.52 -13.35
CA LYS A 6 26.57 -5.27 -12.27
C LYS A 6 25.86 -5.49 -10.93
N PRO A 7 26.43 -6.25 -9.99
CA PRO A 7 25.81 -6.54 -8.70
C PRO A 7 25.50 -5.30 -7.84
N GLY A 8 26.04 -4.13 -8.16
CA GLY A 8 25.71 -2.87 -7.49
C GLY A 8 24.29 -2.34 -7.77
N ASN A 9 23.74 -2.64 -8.95
CA ASN A 9 22.43 -2.15 -9.37
C ASN A 9 21.28 -2.86 -8.64
N ASP A 10 21.50 -4.13 -8.26
CA ASP A 10 20.49 -4.95 -7.60
C ASP A 10 20.28 -4.52 -6.13
N MET A 11 21.35 -4.21 -5.41
CA MET A 11 21.29 -3.75 -4.02
C MET A 11 20.65 -2.37 -3.87
N GLU A 12 20.96 -1.44 -4.80
CA GLU A 12 20.36 -0.11 -4.84
C GLU A 12 18.87 -0.19 -5.14
N THR A 13 18.46 -1.04 -6.07
CA THR A 13 17.05 -1.30 -6.38
C THR A 13 16.31 -1.89 -5.17
N ILE A 14 16.91 -2.85 -4.48
CA ILE A 14 16.35 -3.46 -3.28
C ILE A 14 16.17 -2.42 -2.17
N ALA A 15 17.18 -1.58 -1.90
CA ALA A 15 17.10 -0.52 -0.89
C ALA A 15 15.97 0.47 -1.21
N THR A 16 15.81 0.86 -2.47
CA THR A 16 14.73 1.74 -2.94
C THR A 16 13.37 1.12 -2.66
N VAL A 17 13.17 -0.16 -2.99
CA VAL A 17 11.90 -0.86 -2.73
C VAL A 17 11.58 -0.88 -1.23
N TYR A 18 12.55 -1.20 -0.38
CA TYR A 18 12.35 -1.21 1.07
C TYR A 18 12.04 0.19 1.63
N ALA A 19 12.67 1.24 1.14
CA ALA A 19 12.39 2.62 1.55
C ALA A 19 10.95 3.02 1.20
N VAL A 20 10.46 2.68 0.00
CA VAL A 20 9.08 2.91 -0.43
C VAL A 20 8.09 2.13 0.45
N VAL A 21 8.35 0.84 0.67
CA VAL A 21 7.51 -0.01 1.53
C VAL A 21 7.46 0.52 2.96
N TRP A 22 8.61 0.89 3.52
CA TRP A 22 8.67 1.48 4.86
C TRP A 22 7.84 2.76 4.96
N ARG A 23 8.01 3.68 4.01
CA ARG A 23 7.26 4.93 3.97
C ARG A 23 5.74 4.69 3.88
N TRP A 24 5.34 3.77 3.02
CA TRP A 24 3.94 3.39 2.86
C TRP A 24 3.36 2.77 4.14
N LEU A 25 4.10 1.86 4.79
CA LEU A 25 3.70 1.26 6.07
C LEU A 25 3.55 2.32 7.16
N LEU A 26 4.51 3.25 7.27
CA LEU A 26 4.47 4.34 8.24
C LEU A 26 3.22 5.19 8.06
N MET A 27 2.89 5.58 6.83
CA MET A 27 1.70 6.36 6.52
C MET A 27 0.42 5.57 6.84
N SER A 28 0.37 4.30 6.46
CA SER A 28 -0.78 3.43 6.73
C SER A 28 -1.04 3.29 8.23
N VAL A 29 0.00 3.06 9.02
CA VAL A 29 -0.11 2.96 10.49
C VAL A 29 -0.50 4.29 11.10
N SER A 30 0.06 5.40 10.63
CA SER A 30 -0.27 6.74 11.12
C SER A 30 -1.73 7.10 10.85
N ARG A 31 -2.22 6.75 9.67
CA ARG A 31 -3.57 7.12 9.20
C ARG A 31 -4.66 6.20 9.74
N TYR A 32 -4.44 4.90 9.69
CA TYR A 32 -5.46 3.88 9.96
C TYR A 32 -5.22 3.11 11.27
N GLY A 33 -4.09 3.32 11.91
CA GLY A 33 -3.64 2.54 13.06
C GLY A 33 -3.00 1.22 12.64
N SER A 34 -2.79 0.34 13.61
CA SER A 34 -2.19 -0.98 13.35
C SER A 34 -3.15 -1.86 12.55
N LEU A 35 -2.71 -2.28 11.38
CA LEU A 35 -3.44 -3.23 10.53
C LEU A 35 -2.79 -4.61 10.65
N PRO A 36 -3.57 -5.68 10.87
CA PRO A 36 -3.05 -7.04 10.73
C PRO A 36 -2.47 -7.27 9.33
N SER A 37 -1.37 -8.01 9.24
CA SER A 37 -0.68 -8.26 7.96
C SER A 37 -1.59 -8.88 6.89
N GLY A 38 -2.55 -9.71 7.30
CA GLY A 38 -3.54 -10.28 6.39
C GLY A 38 -4.49 -9.22 5.81
N GLU A 39 -4.95 -8.28 6.60
CA GLU A 39 -5.79 -7.17 6.11
C GLU A 39 -5.01 -6.29 5.15
N LEU A 40 -3.75 -6.01 5.46
CA LEU A 40 -2.84 -5.29 4.60
C LEU A 40 -2.68 -5.97 3.24
N LEU A 41 -2.51 -7.29 3.23
CA LEU A 41 -2.42 -8.09 2.00
C LEU A 41 -3.69 -7.97 1.15
N ILE A 42 -4.88 -8.03 1.78
CA ILE A 42 -6.16 -7.88 1.08
C ILE A 42 -6.26 -6.47 0.45
N VAL A 43 -5.94 -5.42 1.20
CA VAL A 43 -5.97 -4.03 0.70
C VAL A 43 -5.08 -3.87 -0.53
N VAL A 44 -3.82 -4.30 -0.43
CA VAL A 44 -2.87 -4.16 -1.54
C VAL A 44 -3.35 -4.95 -2.76
N THR A 45 -3.87 -6.16 -2.54
CA THR A 45 -4.41 -6.99 -3.64
C THR A 45 -5.57 -6.28 -4.34
N LEU A 46 -6.52 -5.72 -3.57
CA LEU A 46 -7.64 -4.97 -4.13
C LEU A 46 -7.20 -3.74 -4.92
N ILE A 47 -6.24 -2.97 -4.41
CA ILE A 47 -5.69 -1.78 -5.09
C ILE A 47 -5.02 -2.18 -6.42
N VAL A 48 -4.19 -3.22 -6.41
CA VAL A 48 -3.49 -3.70 -7.61
C VAL A 48 -4.48 -4.19 -8.66
N MET A 49 -5.51 -4.93 -8.23
CA MET A 49 -6.52 -5.46 -9.15
C MET A 49 -7.42 -4.34 -9.70
N ASP A 50 -7.85 -3.39 -8.89
CA ASP A 50 -8.63 -2.24 -9.33
C ASP A 50 -7.87 -1.40 -10.36
N ARG A 51 -6.56 -1.18 -10.14
CA ARG A 51 -5.71 -0.50 -11.12
C ARG A 51 -5.60 -1.25 -12.44
N ALA A 52 -5.65 -2.58 -12.41
CA ALA A 52 -5.71 -3.43 -13.61
C ALA A 52 -7.11 -3.49 -14.25
N GLY A 53 -8.10 -2.79 -13.70
CA GLY A 53 -9.49 -2.82 -14.16
C GLY A 53 -10.22 -4.11 -13.79
N TYR A 54 -9.72 -4.87 -12.84
CA TYR A 54 -10.32 -6.13 -12.40
C TYR A 54 -10.85 -6.02 -10.96
N HIS A 55 -12.09 -6.46 -10.78
CA HIS A 55 -12.77 -6.45 -9.48
C HIS A 55 -13.01 -7.89 -9.01
N PRO A 56 -12.34 -8.36 -7.96
CA PRO A 56 -12.44 -9.73 -7.51
C PRO A 56 -13.71 -10.00 -6.71
N THR A 57 -14.07 -11.28 -6.61
CA THR A 57 -15.00 -11.80 -5.60
C THR A 57 -14.22 -12.19 -4.33
N VAL A 58 -14.92 -12.42 -3.20
CA VAL A 58 -14.32 -12.98 -1.97
C VAL A 58 -13.60 -14.30 -2.23
N THR A 59 -14.16 -15.15 -3.10
CA THR A 59 -13.53 -16.43 -3.45
C THR A 59 -12.21 -16.22 -4.19
N GLU A 60 -12.21 -15.36 -5.21
CA GLU A 60 -10.98 -15.03 -5.95
C GLU A 60 -9.91 -14.39 -5.06
N LEU A 61 -10.30 -13.53 -4.11
CA LEU A 61 -9.36 -12.99 -3.12
C LEU A 61 -8.79 -14.09 -2.22
N SER A 62 -9.61 -15.06 -1.80
CA SER A 62 -9.14 -16.21 -1.03
C SER A 62 -8.14 -17.05 -1.80
N ASP A 63 -8.40 -17.31 -3.07
CA ASP A 63 -7.53 -18.09 -3.93
C ASP A 63 -6.17 -17.38 -4.19
N ILE A 64 -6.20 -16.05 -4.34
CA ILE A 64 -4.99 -15.25 -4.60
C ILE A 64 -4.14 -15.06 -3.34
N THR A 65 -4.79 -14.77 -2.20
CA THR A 65 -4.09 -14.42 -0.96
C THR A 65 -3.76 -15.62 -0.08
N GLY A 66 -4.40 -16.77 -0.32
CA GLY A 66 -4.34 -17.94 0.55
C GLY A 66 -5.07 -17.77 1.90
N MET A 67 -5.79 -16.66 2.08
CA MET A 67 -6.51 -16.38 3.32
C MET A 67 -7.88 -17.06 3.35
N PRO A 68 -8.37 -17.47 4.55
CA PRO A 68 -9.72 -18.03 4.70
C PRO A 68 -10.79 -17.04 4.24
N LYS A 69 -11.80 -17.53 3.50
CA LYS A 69 -12.95 -16.72 3.04
C LYS A 69 -13.66 -15.99 4.18
N SER A 70 -13.75 -16.60 5.36
CA SER A 70 -14.37 -15.98 6.54
C SER A 70 -13.61 -14.73 7.01
N SER A 71 -12.27 -14.77 6.99
CA SER A 71 -11.43 -13.60 7.33
C SER A 71 -11.60 -12.48 6.31
N ILE A 72 -11.60 -12.83 5.01
CA ILE A 72 -11.81 -11.86 3.93
C ILE A 72 -13.22 -11.25 4.01
N SER A 73 -14.26 -12.08 4.21
CA SER A 73 -15.65 -11.59 4.31
C SER A 73 -15.82 -10.61 5.47
N ARG A 74 -15.20 -10.88 6.63
CA ARG A 74 -15.24 -9.98 7.79
C ARG A 74 -14.57 -8.66 7.45
N TYR A 75 -13.36 -8.71 6.91
CA TYR A 75 -12.63 -7.50 6.50
C TYR A 75 -13.43 -6.67 5.47
N VAL A 76 -13.96 -7.33 4.43
CA VAL A 76 -14.79 -6.67 3.39
C VAL A 76 -16.02 -6.00 4.01
N SER A 77 -16.72 -6.68 4.93
CA SER A 77 -17.87 -6.10 5.62
C SER A 77 -17.51 -4.84 6.42
N ASP A 78 -16.39 -4.87 7.15
CA ASP A 78 -15.88 -3.72 7.90
C ASP A 78 -15.53 -2.55 6.95
N GLN A 79 -14.85 -2.83 5.84
CA GLN A 79 -14.47 -1.81 4.86
C GLN A 79 -15.67 -1.24 4.08
N MET A 80 -16.72 -2.03 3.86
CA MET A 80 -17.98 -1.54 3.28
C MET A 80 -18.71 -0.63 4.27
N SER A 81 -18.73 -0.99 5.55
CA SER A 81 -19.31 -0.15 6.61
C SER A 81 -18.58 1.19 6.75
N ASP A 82 -17.26 1.18 6.60
CA ASP A 82 -16.41 2.38 6.65
C ASP A 82 -16.46 3.22 5.34
N GLY A 83 -17.13 2.72 4.28
CA GLY A 83 -17.27 3.41 3.00
C GLY A 83 -16.03 3.33 2.09
N PHE A 84 -15.10 2.43 2.37
CA PHE A 84 -13.90 2.23 1.53
C PHE A 84 -14.10 1.21 0.40
N LEU A 85 -14.96 0.22 0.59
CA LEU A 85 -15.32 -0.77 -0.43
C LEU A 85 -16.80 -0.70 -0.75
N GLU A 86 -17.13 -1.10 -1.96
CA GLU A 86 -18.48 -1.36 -2.41
C GLU A 86 -18.56 -2.69 -3.16
N GLU A 87 -19.72 -3.31 -3.09
CA GLU A 87 -20.04 -4.55 -3.77
C GLU A 87 -21.05 -4.29 -4.89
N TYR A 88 -20.85 -4.91 -6.03
CA TYR A 88 -21.82 -4.86 -7.12
C TYR A 88 -22.01 -6.23 -7.78
N ILE A 89 -23.16 -6.43 -8.42
CA ILE A 89 -23.48 -7.67 -9.12
C ILE A 89 -22.83 -7.64 -10.50
N ASP A 90 -22.11 -8.71 -10.85
CA ASP A 90 -21.51 -8.87 -12.19
C ASP A 90 -22.59 -8.90 -13.26
N ALA A 91 -22.45 -8.09 -14.31
CA ALA A 91 -23.41 -8.00 -15.40
C ALA A 91 -23.52 -9.29 -16.22
N LYS A 92 -22.45 -10.10 -16.25
CA LYS A 92 -22.39 -11.36 -17.01
C LYS A 92 -22.81 -12.58 -16.17
N ASP A 93 -22.64 -12.50 -14.85
CA ASP A 93 -23.03 -13.58 -13.94
C ASP A 93 -23.61 -12.99 -12.64
N ARG A 94 -24.93 -12.95 -12.56
CA ARG A 94 -25.66 -12.38 -11.42
C ARG A 94 -25.43 -13.09 -10.09
N ARG A 95 -24.77 -14.24 -10.08
CA ARG A 95 -24.37 -14.94 -8.86
C ARG A 95 -23.05 -14.41 -8.29
N ARG A 96 -22.29 -13.65 -9.09
CA ARG A 96 -21.00 -13.10 -8.69
C ARG A 96 -21.19 -11.69 -8.12
N ARG A 97 -20.71 -11.52 -6.89
CA ARG A 97 -20.60 -10.24 -6.23
C ARG A 97 -19.15 -9.80 -6.29
N ARG A 98 -18.93 -8.70 -6.98
CA ARG A 98 -17.61 -8.14 -7.22
C ARG A 98 -17.33 -6.98 -6.28
N LEU A 99 -16.09 -6.89 -5.82
CA LEU A 99 -15.62 -5.90 -4.87
C LEU A 99 -14.77 -4.87 -5.58
N ARG A 100 -14.98 -3.59 -5.26
CA ARG A 100 -14.11 -2.50 -5.72
C ARG A 100 -13.99 -1.41 -4.67
N PRO A 101 -12.88 -0.64 -4.68
CA PRO A 101 -12.80 0.57 -3.89
C PRO A 101 -13.88 1.57 -4.30
N THR A 102 -14.42 2.31 -3.34
CA THR A 102 -15.30 3.45 -3.63
C THR A 102 -14.49 4.59 -4.25
N GLU A 103 -15.17 5.56 -4.89
CA GLU A 103 -14.46 6.73 -5.45
C GLU A 103 -13.80 7.56 -4.35
N ALA A 104 -14.43 7.64 -3.17
CA ALA A 104 -13.83 8.29 -2.00
C ALA A 104 -12.52 7.60 -1.57
N ALA A 105 -12.50 6.26 -1.54
CA ALA A 105 -11.29 5.49 -1.24
C ALA A 105 -10.21 5.68 -2.30
N ARG A 106 -10.57 5.72 -3.58
CA ARG A 106 -9.62 5.99 -4.67
C ARG A 106 -9.03 7.39 -4.57
N GLN A 107 -9.85 8.39 -4.23
CA GLN A 107 -9.37 9.76 -4.03
C GLN A 107 -8.41 9.83 -2.85
N GLU A 108 -8.77 9.25 -1.72
CA GLU A 108 -7.89 9.19 -0.54
C GLU A 108 -6.56 8.49 -0.85
N MET A 109 -6.60 7.38 -1.58
CA MET A 109 -5.37 6.70 -2.03
C MET A 109 -4.52 7.60 -2.92
N ARG A 110 -5.13 8.33 -3.86
CA ARG A 110 -4.41 9.30 -4.71
C ARG A 110 -3.75 10.38 -3.85
N ASP A 111 -4.50 10.97 -2.93
CA ASP A 111 -4.00 12.06 -2.08
C ASP A 111 -2.84 11.61 -1.20
N ILE A 112 -2.92 10.42 -0.61
CA ILE A 112 -1.85 9.84 0.21
C ILE A 112 -0.63 9.46 -0.65
N TRP A 113 -0.85 8.75 -1.75
CA TRP A 113 0.24 8.21 -2.56
C TRP A 113 0.93 9.28 -3.39
N PHE A 114 0.21 10.25 -3.92
CA PHE A 114 0.79 11.28 -4.78
C PHE A 114 1.31 12.49 -4.02
N ALA A 115 0.78 12.77 -2.82
CA ALA A 115 1.29 13.85 -1.99
C ALA A 115 2.55 13.47 -1.20
N GLU A 116 2.67 12.19 -0.79
CA GLU A 116 3.69 11.76 0.17
C GLU A 116 4.77 10.84 -0.44
N ILE A 117 4.53 10.26 -1.61
CA ILE A 117 5.46 9.34 -2.28
C ILE A 117 6.16 9.91 -3.53
N PRO A 118 5.86 11.11 -4.06
CA PRO A 118 6.64 11.66 -5.17
C PRO A 118 8.13 11.57 -4.89
N ASP A 119 8.51 11.85 -3.66
CA ASP A 119 9.89 11.82 -3.19
C ASP A 119 10.54 10.43 -3.30
N ALA A 120 9.80 9.33 -3.15
CA ALA A 120 10.35 7.98 -3.26
C ALA A 120 10.61 7.54 -4.71
N PHE A 121 9.95 8.21 -5.67
CA PHE A 121 10.12 7.96 -7.11
C PHE A 121 10.87 9.08 -7.83
N ASP A 122 11.20 10.17 -7.15
CA ASP A 122 11.97 11.28 -7.72
C ASP A 122 13.43 10.83 -7.97
N PRO A 123 13.93 10.90 -9.22
CA PRO A 123 15.32 10.61 -9.51
C PRO A 123 16.32 11.48 -8.71
N ALA A 124 15.93 12.70 -8.30
CA ALA A 124 16.76 13.57 -7.46
C ALA A 124 16.99 12.99 -6.08
N LEU A 125 16.10 12.14 -5.58
CA LEU A 125 16.28 11.42 -4.31
C LEU A 125 17.23 10.24 -4.41
N ARG A 126 17.50 9.75 -5.62
CA ARG A 126 18.56 8.77 -5.89
C ARG A 126 19.94 9.38 -5.71
N ASP A 127 20.07 10.72 -5.84
CA ASP A 127 21.33 11.44 -5.84
C ASP A 127 21.76 11.94 -4.46
N GLY A 128 21.36 11.26 -3.39
CA GLY A 128 21.96 11.44 -2.05
C GLY A 128 21.15 12.22 -1.01
N VAL A 129 19.86 12.54 -1.30
CA VAL A 129 19.02 13.26 -0.33
C VAL A 129 18.29 12.33 0.64
N ASN A 130 18.08 11.05 0.27
CA ASN A 130 17.49 10.06 1.17
C ASN A 130 18.57 9.12 1.72
N PRO A 131 18.97 9.27 3.00
CA PRO A 131 20.03 8.46 3.58
C PRO A 131 19.70 6.96 3.61
N MET A 132 18.41 6.56 3.55
CA MET A 132 18.04 5.14 3.44
C MET A 132 18.42 4.53 2.08
N LEU A 133 18.64 5.36 1.07
CA LEU A 133 19.03 4.93 -0.28
C LEU A 133 20.53 5.06 -0.54
N SER A 134 21.26 5.72 0.37
CA SER A 134 22.70 5.91 0.24
C SER A 134 23.47 4.78 0.92
N PRO A 135 24.34 4.05 0.21
CA PRO A 135 25.17 3.01 0.82
C PRO A 135 26.18 3.56 1.83
N ASP A 136 26.49 4.85 1.76
CA ASP A 136 27.47 5.53 2.61
C ASP A 136 26.83 6.33 3.76
N ALA A 137 25.50 6.27 3.90
CA ALA A 137 24.80 6.98 4.96
C ALA A 137 25.21 6.48 6.34
N SER A 138 25.52 7.40 7.23
CA SER A 138 25.75 7.08 8.64
C SER A 138 24.46 6.67 9.35
N VAL A 139 24.59 5.92 10.44
CA VAL A 139 23.45 5.53 11.28
C VAL A 139 22.69 6.76 11.78
N ASP A 140 23.41 7.84 12.14
CA ASP A 140 22.81 9.07 12.65
C ASP A 140 21.96 9.76 11.59
N GLU A 141 22.40 9.85 10.34
CA GLU A 141 21.64 10.41 9.22
C GLU A 141 20.37 9.60 8.94
N VAL A 142 20.46 8.27 8.96
CA VAL A 142 19.29 7.39 8.80
C VAL A 142 18.30 7.59 9.96
N MET A 143 18.78 7.64 11.20
CA MET A 143 17.94 7.85 12.38
C MET A 143 17.25 9.22 12.40
N GLU A 144 17.93 10.27 11.97
CA GLU A 144 17.36 11.61 11.84
C GLU A 144 16.25 11.62 10.77
N TYR A 145 16.49 11.02 9.62
CA TYR A 145 15.50 10.89 8.55
C TYR A 145 14.25 10.11 9.01
N LEU A 146 14.43 8.99 9.71
CA LEU A 146 13.31 8.19 10.23
C LEU A 146 12.46 8.98 11.22
N LYS A 147 13.10 9.70 12.15
CA LYS A 147 12.41 10.55 13.14
C LYS A 147 11.66 11.70 12.47
N ALA A 148 12.29 12.39 11.53
CA ALA A 148 11.66 13.50 10.80
C ALA A 148 10.46 13.02 9.97
N SER A 149 10.55 11.83 9.36
CA SER A 149 9.48 11.22 8.61
C SER A 149 8.31 10.81 9.49
N SER A 150 8.57 10.28 10.69
CA SER A 150 7.52 9.96 11.68
C SER A 150 6.78 11.19 12.19
N ALA A 151 7.47 12.32 12.33
CA ALA A 151 6.87 13.59 12.78
C ALA A 151 5.88 14.19 11.75
N LYS A 152 6.01 13.85 10.48
CA LYS A 152 5.11 14.28 9.39
C LYS A 152 3.88 13.38 9.20
N SER A 153 3.52 12.58 10.23
CA SER A 153 2.40 11.65 10.13
C SER A 153 1.07 12.36 9.85
N LEU A 154 0.27 11.77 8.97
CA LEU A 154 -1.07 12.25 8.64
C LEU A 154 -2.01 12.07 9.86
N PRO A 155 -3.00 12.97 10.05
CA PRO A 155 -3.98 12.81 11.10
C PRO A 155 -4.74 11.48 10.92
N ARG A 156 -5.01 10.80 12.04
CA ARG A 156 -5.79 9.55 12.03
C ARG A 156 -7.18 9.79 11.48
N VAL A 157 -7.66 8.87 10.66
CA VAL A 157 -9.08 8.81 10.32
C VAL A 157 -9.82 8.35 11.58
N ASN A 158 -10.68 9.20 12.12
CA ASN A 158 -11.58 8.78 13.19
C ASN A 158 -12.53 7.73 12.60
N LYS A 159 -12.32 6.45 12.95
CA LYS A 159 -13.36 5.45 12.73
C LYS A 159 -14.60 5.92 13.48
N LYS A 160 -15.74 6.03 12.79
CA LYS A 160 -17.02 6.27 13.46
C LYS A 160 -17.18 5.18 14.52
N PRO A 161 -17.54 5.53 15.76
CA PRO A 161 -17.90 4.52 16.75
C PRO A 161 -19.10 3.74 16.18
N GLY A 162 -18.90 2.43 16.00
CA GLY A 162 -19.96 1.49 15.61
C GLY A 162 -21.00 1.31 16.70
#